data_8b0f8c9b15a50529beedba4aa4b7a9bc
#
_entry.id   8b0f8c9b15a50529beedba4aa4b7a9bc
#
_cell.length_a   1.000
_cell.length_b   1.000
_cell.length_c   1.000
_cell.angle_alpha   90.00
_cell.angle_beta   90.00
_cell.angle_gamma   90.00
#
_symmetry.space_group_name_H-M   'P 1'
#
loop_
_entity.id
_entity.type
_entity.pdbx_description
1 polymer ?
#
loop_
_entity_poly.entity_id
_entity_poly.type
_entity_poly.pdbx_seq_one_letter_code
_entity_poly.pdbx_strand_id
1 'polypeptide(L)'
;LVNDATGSAAECFLALAASQPHMSTVGTPTSGCAGTVALYELLPGLQCGICTQEVRFSDGKEFVGLGIAPDVTVEDTLDDIRAGRDAALEKALELLGVE
;
A
#
# COMPACT_ATOMS: atom_id res chain seq x y z
N LEU A 1 7.21 5.48 -1.84
CA LEU A 1 5.99 5.86 -2.55
C LEU A 1 4.94 4.78 -2.40
N VAL A 2 3.67 5.15 -2.26
CA VAL A 2 2.54 4.22 -2.11
C VAL A 2 1.35 4.68 -2.93
N ASN A 3 0.55 3.73 -3.41
CA ASN A 3 -0.68 4.01 -4.13
C ASN A 3 -1.67 2.82 -4.03
N ASP A 4 -2.78 2.89 -4.72
CA ASP A 4 -3.83 1.87 -4.76
C ASP A 4 -3.37 0.51 -5.33
N ALA A 5 -2.26 0.46 -6.07
CA ALA A 5 -1.62 -0.78 -6.52
C ALA A 5 -0.66 -1.39 -5.48
N THR A 6 -0.34 -0.65 -4.41
CA THR A 6 0.48 -1.14 -3.31
C THR A 6 -0.34 -2.10 -2.46
N GLY A 7 0.00 -3.38 -2.44
CA GLY A 7 -0.79 -4.40 -1.74
C GLY A 7 0.04 -5.56 -1.21
N SER A 8 -0.59 -6.47 -0.48
CA SER A 8 -0.05 -7.74 -0.03
C SER A 8 1.25 -7.58 0.80
N ALA A 9 2.34 -8.20 0.37
CA ALA A 9 3.64 -8.15 1.06
C ALA A 9 4.16 -6.71 1.25
N ALA A 10 3.87 -5.80 0.32
CA ALA A 10 4.22 -4.40 0.46
C ALA A 10 3.47 -3.73 1.62
N GLU A 11 2.21 -4.05 1.83
CA GLU A 11 1.45 -3.54 2.98
C GLU A 11 1.92 -4.15 4.30
N CYS A 12 2.30 -5.43 4.31
CA CYS A 12 2.93 -6.05 5.49
C CYS A 12 4.24 -5.32 5.86
N PHE A 13 5.05 -4.98 4.86
CA PHE A 13 6.26 -4.18 5.07
C PHE A 13 5.91 -2.79 5.63
N LEU A 14 4.93 -2.09 5.05
CA LEU A 14 4.49 -0.78 5.54
C LEU A 14 3.98 -0.83 6.98
N ALA A 15 3.20 -1.86 7.34
CA ALA A 15 2.69 -2.04 8.69
C ALA A 15 3.82 -2.22 9.72
N LEU A 16 4.91 -2.90 9.35
CA LEU A 16 6.11 -3.01 10.18
C LEU A 16 6.91 -1.70 10.22
N ALA A 17 6.98 -1.01 9.09
CA ALA A 17 7.76 0.21 8.93
C ALA A 17 7.09 1.45 9.57
N ALA A 18 5.77 1.45 9.74
CA ALA A 18 5.00 2.57 10.27
C ALA A 18 5.43 3.04 11.66
N SER A 19 6.11 2.18 12.44
CA SER A 19 6.67 2.55 13.75
C SER A 19 8.07 3.17 13.67
N GLN A 20 8.67 3.26 12.49
CA GLN A 20 10.05 3.72 12.32
C GLN A 20 10.09 5.24 12.12
N PRO A 21 10.78 6.00 12.99
CA PRO A 21 10.75 7.47 12.97
C PRO A 21 11.44 8.10 11.75
N HIS A 22 12.15 7.30 10.96
CA HIS A 22 12.91 7.77 9.79
C HIS A 22 12.24 7.40 8.46
N MET A 23 11.06 6.83 8.51
CA MET A 23 10.29 6.48 7.32
C MET A 23 9.07 7.38 7.21
N SER A 24 8.84 7.85 5.99
CA SER A 24 7.62 8.54 5.61
C SER A 24 7.09 7.97 4.32
N THR A 25 5.79 7.89 4.21
CA THR A 25 5.09 7.41 3.03
C THR A 25 4.41 8.57 2.30
N VAL A 26 4.55 8.59 0.97
CA VAL A 26 4.00 9.66 0.11
C VAL A 26 3.18 9.02 -1.01
N GLY A 27 2.02 9.55 -1.30
CA GLY A 27 1.15 9.10 -2.38
C GLY A 27 -0.31 9.02 -2.01
N THR A 28 -0.98 7.94 -2.38
CA THR A 28 -2.39 7.67 -2.09
C THR A 28 -2.54 6.41 -1.23
N PRO A 29 -3.71 6.18 -0.59
CA PRO A 29 -3.94 4.97 0.20
C PRO A 29 -3.67 3.69 -0.59
N THR A 30 -3.17 2.67 0.10
CA THR A 30 -2.87 1.36 -0.47
C THR A 30 -4.14 0.54 -0.74
N SER A 31 -4.01 -0.63 -1.36
CA SER A 31 -5.15 -1.47 -1.77
C SER A 31 -5.96 -2.07 -0.62
N GLY A 32 -5.38 -2.22 0.57
CA GLY A 32 -6.02 -2.92 1.68
C GLY A 32 -6.14 -4.43 1.47
N CYS A 33 -5.24 -5.01 0.69
CA CYS A 33 -5.28 -6.42 0.31
C CYS A 33 -4.04 -7.15 0.81
N ALA A 34 -4.03 -7.54 2.07
CA ALA A 34 -2.95 -8.26 2.71
C ALA A 34 -3.43 -9.57 3.35
N GLY A 35 -2.53 -10.55 3.44
CA GLY A 35 -2.77 -11.84 4.08
C GLY A 35 -2.30 -13.01 3.22
N THR A 36 -2.35 -14.21 3.79
CA THR A 36 -1.99 -15.44 3.10
C THR A 36 -3.23 -16.10 2.52
N VAL A 37 -3.18 -16.46 1.24
CA VAL A 37 -4.26 -17.17 0.56
C VAL A 37 -3.98 -18.68 0.58
N ALA A 38 -4.90 -19.46 1.14
CA ALA A 38 -4.93 -20.90 0.99
C ALA A 38 -5.84 -21.28 -0.20
N LEU A 39 -5.37 -22.21 -1.02
CA LEU A 39 -6.14 -22.72 -2.16
C LEU A 39 -6.84 -24.02 -1.77
N TYR A 40 -8.11 -24.09 -2.07
CA TYR A 40 -8.96 -25.27 -1.86
C TYR A 40 -9.52 -25.75 -3.20
N GLU A 41 -9.38 -27.02 -3.47
CA GLU A 41 -10.02 -27.64 -4.63
C GLU A 41 -11.48 -27.93 -4.28
N LEU A 42 -12.41 -27.32 -5.00
CA LEU A 42 -13.85 -27.51 -4.83
C LEU A 42 -14.37 -28.66 -5.71
N LEU A 43 -13.85 -28.78 -6.92
CA LEU A 43 -14.11 -29.82 -7.90
C LEU A 43 -12.83 -30.04 -8.71
N PRO A 44 -12.67 -31.18 -9.39
CA PRO A 44 -11.54 -31.42 -10.27
C PRO A 44 -11.30 -30.23 -11.24
N GLY A 45 -10.16 -29.54 -11.09
CA GLY A 45 -9.78 -28.42 -11.89
C GLY A 45 -10.42 -27.08 -11.49
N LEU A 46 -11.24 -27.00 -10.42
CA LEU A 46 -11.82 -25.78 -9.89
C LEU A 46 -11.26 -25.48 -8.50
N GLN A 47 -10.49 -24.42 -8.37
CA GLN A 47 -9.91 -23.98 -7.11
C GLN A 47 -10.54 -22.68 -6.61
N CYS A 48 -10.65 -22.54 -5.30
CA CYS A 48 -11.06 -21.33 -4.61
C CYS A 48 -9.92 -20.86 -3.69
N GLY A 49 -9.56 -19.57 -3.76
CA GLY A 49 -8.62 -18.95 -2.85
C GLY A 49 -9.35 -18.26 -1.69
N ILE A 50 -8.97 -18.59 -0.47
CA ILE A 50 -9.51 -17.98 0.74
C ILE A 50 -8.36 -17.40 1.55
N CYS A 51 -8.48 -16.11 1.95
CA CYS A 51 -7.53 -15.50 2.87
C CYS A 51 -7.68 -16.15 4.26
N THR A 52 -6.57 -16.66 4.79
CA THR A 52 -6.55 -17.42 6.06
C THR A 52 -5.74 -16.72 7.14
N GLN A 53 -5.15 -15.57 6.83
CA GLN A 53 -4.32 -14.80 7.75
C GLN A 53 -4.88 -13.40 7.96
N GLU A 54 -5.04 -13.00 9.19
CA GLU A 54 -5.31 -11.64 9.58
C GLU A 54 -3.99 -10.87 9.76
N VAL A 55 -3.89 -9.68 9.17
CA VAL A 55 -2.74 -8.80 9.29
C VAL A 55 -3.20 -7.46 9.86
N ARG A 56 -2.48 -6.97 10.87
CA ARG A 56 -2.77 -5.71 11.56
C ARG A 56 -1.47 -4.92 11.79
N PHE A 57 -1.59 -3.64 12.06
CA PHE A 57 -0.50 -2.84 12.63
C PHE A 57 -0.12 -3.36 14.01
N SER A 58 1.09 -2.99 14.48
CA SER A 58 1.59 -3.37 15.80
C SER A 58 0.74 -2.84 16.96
N ASP A 59 0.00 -1.75 16.76
CA ASP A 59 -0.96 -1.18 17.71
C ASP A 59 -2.36 -1.85 17.65
N GLY A 60 -2.53 -2.87 16.82
CA GLY A 60 -3.76 -3.62 16.64
C GLY A 60 -4.76 -3.02 15.65
N LYS A 61 -4.46 -1.87 15.04
CA LYS A 61 -5.35 -1.28 14.02
C LYS A 61 -5.41 -2.14 12.78
N GLU A 62 -6.57 -2.16 12.17
CA GLU A 62 -6.83 -2.86 10.91
C GLU A 62 -6.56 -1.96 9.71
N PHE A 63 -6.05 -2.56 8.65
CA PHE A 63 -5.92 -1.90 7.35
C PHE A 63 -6.43 -2.76 6.19
N VAL A 64 -6.67 -4.04 6.42
CA VAL A 64 -7.23 -4.95 5.40
C VAL A 64 -8.64 -4.51 5.06
N GLY A 65 -8.92 -4.30 3.78
CA GLY A 65 -10.18 -3.76 3.28
C GLY A 65 -10.29 -2.23 3.34
N LEU A 66 -9.36 -1.54 4.00
CA LEU A 66 -9.34 -0.07 4.14
C LEU A 66 -8.17 0.58 3.41
N GLY A 67 -7.05 -0.13 3.31
CA GLY A 67 -5.78 0.41 2.87
C GLY A 67 -5.01 1.14 3.99
N ILE A 68 -3.73 1.35 3.75
CA ILE A 68 -2.84 2.14 4.61
C ILE A 68 -2.78 3.54 4.03
N ALA A 69 -3.23 4.53 4.81
CA ALA A 69 -3.10 5.92 4.41
C ALA A 69 -1.62 6.36 4.46
N PRO A 70 -1.14 7.12 3.45
CA PRO A 70 0.21 7.68 3.49
C PRO A 70 0.33 8.80 4.52
N ASP A 71 1.57 9.07 4.97
CA ASP A 71 1.86 10.21 5.85
C ASP A 71 1.65 11.54 5.11
N VAL A 72 1.94 11.57 3.82
CA VAL A 72 1.73 12.73 2.94
C VAL A 72 0.91 12.30 1.74
N THR A 73 -0.34 12.74 1.69
CA THR A 73 -1.23 12.44 0.56
C THR A 73 -0.89 13.33 -0.64
N VAL A 74 -0.64 12.72 -1.78
CA VAL A 74 -0.41 13.37 -3.07
C VAL A 74 -1.13 12.56 -4.14
N GLU A 75 -1.97 13.22 -4.91
CA GLU A 75 -2.66 12.63 -6.06
C GLU A 75 -2.20 13.33 -7.34
N ASP A 76 -1.96 12.55 -8.40
CA ASP A 76 -1.69 13.12 -9.71
C ASP A 76 -2.94 13.78 -10.27
N THR A 77 -2.79 14.99 -10.78
CA THR A 77 -3.83 15.66 -11.55
C THR A 77 -3.81 15.19 -13.00
N LEU A 78 -4.89 15.44 -13.73
CA LEU A 78 -4.92 15.15 -15.18
C LEU A 78 -3.82 15.91 -15.94
N ASP A 79 -3.42 17.08 -15.47
CA ASP A 79 -2.36 17.87 -16.09
C ASP A 79 -0.98 17.30 -15.78
N ASP A 80 -0.77 16.73 -14.59
CA ASP A 80 0.45 15.98 -14.25
C ASP A 80 0.61 14.76 -15.17
N ILE A 81 -0.45 13.96 -15.29
CA ILE A 81 -0.46 12.79 -16.17
C ILE A 81 -0.17 13.16 -17.62
N ARG A 82 -0.81 14.21 -18.15
CA ARG A 82 -0.56 14.70 -19.52
C ARG A 82 0.85 15.21 -19.73
N ALA A 83 1.45 15.80 -18.69
CA ALA A 83 2.82 16.30 -18.73
C ALA A 83 3.86 15.20 -18.45
N GLY A 84 3.45 13.97 -18.11
CA GLY A 84 4.34 12.88 -17.72
C GLY A 84 5.05 13.13 -16.40
N ARG A 85 4.43 13.88 -15.50
CA ARG A 85 4.96 14.17 -14.17
C ARG A 85 4.46 13.15 -13.16
N ASP A 86 5.26 12.85 -12.16
CA ASP A 86 4.94 12.03 -11.00
C ASP A 86 4.95 12.95 -9.77
N ALA A 87 3.78 13.46 -9.40
CA ALA A 87 3.67 14.42 -8.31
C ALA A 87 4.07 13.81 -6.94
N ALA A 88 3.84 12.52 -6.76
CA ALA A 88 4.24 11.83 -5.53
C ALA A 88 5.77 11.69 -5.44
N LEU A 89 6.43 11.38 -6.55
CA LEU A 89 7.90 11.34 -6.60
C LEU A 89 8.50 12.74 -6.37
N GLU A 90 7.99 13.76 -7.05
CA GLU A 90 8.44 15.14 -6.89
C GLU A 90 8.33 15.57 -5.41
N LYS A 91 7.20 15.25 -4.77
CA LYS A 91 7.00 15.57 -3.35
C LYS A 91 7.94 14.80 -2.43
N ALA A 92 8.22 13.54 -2.73
CA ALA A 92 9.17 12.76 -1.95
C ALA A 92 10.60 13.30 -2.05
N LEU A 93 11.03 13.72 -3.25
CA LEU A 93 12.34 14.36 -3.46
C LEU A 93 12.45 15.70 -2.71
N GLU A 94 11.38 16.51 -2.75
CA GLU A 94 11.30 17.76 -1.95
C GLU A 94 11.51 17.48 -0.44
N LEU A 95 10.82 16.47 0.09
CA LEU A 95 10.93 16.10 1.50
C LEU A 95 12.33 15.59 1.89
N LEU A 96 13.04 14.99 0.95
CA LEU A 96 14.41 14.53 1.12
C LEU A 96 15.45 15.65 0.93
N GLY A 97 15.02 16.85 0.51
CA GLY A 97 15.92 17.96 0.20
C GLY A 97 16.79 17.71 -1.04
N VAL A 98 16.31 16.89 -1.97
CA VAL A 98 16.97 16.59 -3.25
C VAL A 98 16.29 17.44 -4.32
N GLU A 99 17.08 18.30 -4.98
CA GLU A 99 16.65 19.10 -6.13
C GLU A 99 16.88 18.33 -7.45
#